data_0ccefbb441e0c099fa4e5aab1d9e4408
#
_entry.id   0ccefbb441e0c099fa4e5aab1d9e4408
#
_cell.length_a   1.000
_cell.length_b   1.000
_cell.length_c   1.000
_cell.angle_alpha   90.00
_cell.angle_beta   90.00
_cell.angle_gamma   90.00
#
_symmetry.space_group_name_H-M   'P 1'
#
loop_
_entity.id
_entity.type
_entity.pdbx_description
1 polymer ?
#
loop_
_entity_poly.entity_id
_entity_poly.type
_entity_poly.pdbx_seq_one_letter_code
_entity_poly.pdbx_strand_id
1 'polypeptide(L)'
;MQESFDIGTIRLMSGRVREGIWDEIRNSVKLAVKDHKPLTVVGSGGNINKLFALSKNKEGDPMALNQLEIFLRDLGSMSISERMHAFQLRQERAEVIVPALQIYTSILRWSGARKITVPKIGLADGLVRNIYYNL
;
A
#
# COMPACT_ATOMS: atom_id res chain seq x y z
N MET A 1 4.34 18.00 -4.03
CA MET A 1 4.35 18.00 -2.56
C MET A 1 4.77 16.63 -2.06
N GLN A 2 5.68 16.60 -1.13
CA GLN A 2 6.11 15.37 -0.47
C GLN A 2 5.86 15.49 1.02
N GLU A 3 5.17 14.51 1.59
CA GLU A 3 4.88 14.45 3.00
C GLU A 3 5.25 13.09 3.56
N SER A 4 5.68 13.07 4.80
CA SER A 4 6.01 11.86 5.54
C SER A 4 5.21 11.83 6.84
N PHE A 5 4.65 10.68 7.17
CA PHE A 5 3.84 10.50 8.38
C PHE A 5 4.46 9.42 9.28
N ASP A 6 4.36 9.65 10.57
CA ASP A 6 4.84 8.70 11.58
C ASP A 6 3.89 7.51 11.73
N ILE A 7 3.66 6.84 10.62
CA ILE A 7 2.89 5.61 10.54
C ILE A 7 3.63 4.63 9.64
N GLY A 8 3.63 3.40 10.00
CA GLY A 8 4.25 2.34 9.22
C GLY A 8 3.84 1.02 9.81
N THR A 9 4.18 -0.07 9.13
CA THR A 9 3.77 -1.40 9.56
C THR A 9 4.27 -1.75 10.95
N ILE A 10 5.54 -1.42 11.26
CA ILE A 10 6.13 -1.68 12.57
C ILE A 10 5.47 -0.81 13.64
N ARG A 11 5.23 0.46 13.37
CA ARG A 11 4.57 1.36 14.31
C ARG A 11 3.14 0.91 14.62
N LEU A 12 2.39 0.48 13.60
CA LEU A 12 1.04 -0.04 13.78
C LEU A 12 1.04 -1.32 14.65
N MET A 13 1.98 -2.22 14.39
CA MET A 13 2.11 -3.47 15.15
C MET A 13 2.48 -3.22 16.61
N SER A 14 3.32 -2.23 16.87
CA SER A 14 3.80 -1.95 18.24
C SER A 14 2.93 -0.97 19.01
N GLY A 15 1.84 -0.49 18.41
CA GLY A 15 0.97 0.50 19.04
C GLY A 15 1.59 1.89 19.19
N ARG A 16 2.64 2.19 18.44
CA ARG A 16 3.36 3.47 18.50
C ARG A 16 2.76 4.55 17.60
N VAL A 17 1.57 4.31 17.09
CA VAL A 17 0.89 5.28 16.24
C VAL A 17 0.21 6.32 17.13
N ARG A 18 0.54 7.59 16.88
CA ARG A 18 -0.02 8.71 17.61
C ARG A 18 -1.53 8.81 17.37
N GLU A 19 -2.29 9.11 18.42
CA GLU A 19 -3.72 9.35 18.28
C GLU A 19 -3.96 10.48 17.28
N GLY A 20 -4.94 10.29 16.40
CA GLY A 20 -5.28 11.27 15.37
C GLY A 20 -4.41 11.24 14.12
N ILE A 21 -3.38 10.40 14.06
CA ILE A 21 -2.51 10.32 12.87
C ILE A 21 -3.31 9.90 11.62
N TRP A 22 -4.28 9.02 11.75
CA TRP A 22 -5.11 8.60 10.64
C TRP A 22 -5.94 9.76 10.08
N ASP A 23 -6.50 10.60 10.94
CA ASP A 23 -7.24 11.79 10.51
C ASP A 23 -6.33 12.79 9.81
N GLU A 24 -5.13 12.97 10.31
CA GLU A 24 -4.12 13.84 9.73
C GLU A 24 -3.74 13.39 8.31
N ILE A 25 -3.46 12.09 8.14
CA ILE A 25 -3.15 11.52 6.82
C ILE A 25 -4.34 11.67 5.88
N ARG A 26 -5.54 11.37 6.37
CA ARG A 26 -6.76 11.49 5.57
C ARG A 26 -6.93 12.93 5.06
N ASN A 27 -6.78 13.91 5.92
CA ASN A 27 -6.94 15.33 5.56
C ASN A 27 -5.86 15.74 4.54
N SER A 28 -4.61 15.34 4.75
CA SER A 28 -3.53 15.60 3.80
C SER A 28 -3.77 14.97 2.44
N VAL A 29 -4.21 13.73 2.40
CA VAL A 29 -4.51 13.03 1.14
C VAL A 29 -5.64 13.74 0.40
N LYS A 30 -6.73 14.05 1.09
CA LYS A 30 -7.87 14.74 0.48
C LYS A 30 -7.49 16.11 -0.07
N LEU A 31 -6.67 16.86 0.66
CA LEU A 31 -6.20 18.15 0.21
C LEU A 31 -5.30 18.03 -1.02
N ALA A 32 -4.38 17.05 -1.01
CA ALA A 32 -3.44 16.83 -2.11
C ALA A 32 -4.13 16.45 -3.43
N VAL A 33 -5.24 15.71 -3.37
CA VAL A 33 -5.94 15.22 -4.57
C VAL A 33 -7.10 16.11 -5.01
N LYS A 34 -7.42 17.14 -4.25
CA LYS A 34 -8.62 17.97 -4.45
C LYS A 34 -8.76 18.49 -5.88
N ASP A 35 -7.66 18.95 -6.49
CA ASP A 35 -7.67 19.57 -7.81
C ASP A 35 -6.94 18.70 -8.85
N HIS A 36 -6.67 17.43 -8.55
CA HIS A 36 -5.84 16.54 -9.38
C HIS A 36 -6.58 15.27 -9.80
N LYS A 37 -7.69 15.44 -10.52
CA LYS A 37 -8.42 14.28 -11.06
C LYS A 37 -8.40 14.32 -12.59
N PRO A 38 -8.26 13.17 -13.27
CA PRO A 38 -8.11 11.81 -12.74
C PRO A 38 -6.76 11.57 -12.06
N LEU A 39 -6.75 10.68 -11.08
CA LEU A 39 -5.59 10.42 -10.23
C LEU A 39 -5.08 9.00 -10.43
N THR A 40 -3.76 8.87 -10.59
CA THR A 40 -3.11 7.56 -10.60
C THR A 40 -2.32 7.39 -9.31
N VAL A 41 -2.60 6.31 -8.60
CA VAL A 41 -1.86 5.94 -7.39
C VAL A 41 -0.84 4.87 -7.75
N VAL A 42 0.39 5.08 -7.35
CA VAL A 42 1.50 4.15 -7.59
C VAL A 42 2.01 3.66 -6.24
N GLY A 43 2.10 2.34 -6.11
CA GLY A 43 2.62 1.72 -4.91
C GLY A 43 3.93 1.00 -5.18
N SER A 44 4.88 1.11 -4.26
CA SER A 44 6.17 0.44 -4.35
C SER A 44 6.56 -0.12 -3.00
N GLY A 45 7.43 -1.12 -3.03
CA GLY A 45 7.94 -1.76 -1.82
C GLY A 45 7.58 -3.24 -1.73
N GLY A 46 8.15 -3.91 -0.75
CA GLY A 46 8.04 -5.37 -0.62
C GLY A 46 6.62 -5.85 -0.33
N ASN A 47 5.85 -5.11 0.45
CA ASN A 47 4.48 -5.51 0.79
C ASN A 47 3.55 -5.47 -0.41
N ILE A 48 3.54 -4.34 -1.15
CA ILE A 48 2.65 -4.23 -2.31
C ILE A 48 3.10 -5.15 -3.44
N ASN A 49 4.40 -5.36 -3.60
CA ASN A 49 4.92 -6.30 -4.59
C ASN A 49 4.46 -7.73 -4.28
N LYS A 50 4.46 -8.12 -3.01
CA LYS A 50 3.99 -9.45 -2.60
C LYS A 50 2.49 -9.61 -2.84
N LEU A 51 1.70 -8.60 -2.50
CA LEU A 51 0.27 -8.60 -2.75
C LEU A 51 -0.04 -8.70 -4.24
N PHE A 52 0.72 -7.98 -5.06
CA PHE A 52 0.57 -8.05 -6.52
C PHE A 52 0.86 -9.48 -7.03
N ALA A 53 1.92 -10.10 -6.54
CA ALA A 53 2.24 -11.48 -6.90
C ALA A 53 1.12 -12.45 -6.50
N LEU A 54 0.56 -12.28 -5.30
CA LEU A 54 -0.54 -13.11 -4.80
C LEU A 54 -1.84 -12.90 -5.57
N SER A 55 -2.06 -11.71 -6.13
CA SER A 55 -3.26 -11.39 -6.91
C SER A 55 -3.34 -12.15 -8.23
N LYS A 56 -2.21 -12.60 -8.74
CA LYS A 56 -2.07 -13.22 -10.07
C LYS A 56 -2.52 -12.31 -11.21
N ASN A 57 -2.61 -11.02 -10.98
CA ASN A 57 -2.86 -10.05 -12.05
C ASN A 57 -1.70 -10.05 -13.04
N LYS A 58 -2.00 -9.72 -14.28
CA LYS A 58 -0.97 -9.61 -15.30
C LYS A 58 -0.07 -8.42 -15.01
N GLU A 59 1.20 -8.58 -15.32
CA GLU A 59 2.16 -7.54 -15.22
C GLU A 59 1.73 -6.31 -16.02
N GLY A 60 1.83 -5.13 -15.41
CA GLY A 60 1.36 -3.88 -15.99
C GLY A 60 -0.08 -3.54 -15.65
N ASP A 61 -0.90 -4.52 -15.25
CA ASP A 61 -2.27 -4.25 -14.81
C ASP A 61 -2.27 -3.74 -13.37
N PRO A 62 -3.14 -2.79 -13.05
CA PRO A 62 -3.26 -2.32 -11.66
C PRO A 62 -3.98 -3.33 -10.79
N MET A 63 -3.75 -3.22 -9.48
CA MET A 63 -4.59 -3.91 -8.49
C MET A 63 -5.79 -3.04 -8.15
N ALA A 64 -6.98 -3.64 -8.11
CA ALA A 64 -8.18 -2.95 -7.70
C ALA A 64 -8.23 -2.80 -6.17
N LEU A 65 -8.82 -1.71 -5.69
CA LEU A 65 -9.11 -1.53 -4.27
C LEU A 65 -9.87 -2.73 -3.71
N ASN A 66 -10.84 -3.24 -4.46
CA ASN A 66 -11.60 -4.42 -4.06
C ASN A 66 -10.71 -5.64 -3.80
N GLN A 67 -9.69 -5.87 -4.62
CA GLN A 67 -8.74 -6.96 -4.40
C GLN A 67 -7.97 -6.78 -3.09
N LEU A 68 -7.53 -5.56 -2.81
CA LEU A 68 -6.84 -5.26 -1.55
C LEU A 68 -7.76 -5.41 -0.34
N GLU A 69 -9.02 -5.02 -0.46
CA GLU A 69 -10.00 -5.18 0.62
C GLU A 69 -10.28 -6.65 0.92
N ILE A 70 -10.33 -7.50 -0.12
CA ILE A 70 -10.50 -8.94 0.05
C ILE A 70 -9.29 -9.53 0.77
N PHE A 71 -8.07 -9.16 0.37
CA PHE A 71 -6.86 -9.59 1.08
C PHE A 71 -6.87 -9.14 2.54
N LEU A 72 -7.28 -7.91 2.80
CA LEU A 72 -7.34 -7.38 4.17
C LEU A 72 -8.32 -8.19 5.02
N ARG A 73 -9.49 -8.50 4.49
CA ARG A 73 -10.47 -9.33 5.17
C ARG A 73 -9.93 -10.72 5.45
N ASP A 74 -9.39 -11.38 4.44
CA ASP A 74 -8.96 -12.78 4.55
C ASP A 74 -7.72 -12.90 5.44
N LEU A 75 -6.69 -12.12 5.18
CA LEU A 75 -5.46 -12.14 5.98
C LEU A 75 -5.70 -11.62 7.40
N GLY A 76 -6.56 -10.62 7.54
CA GLY A 76 -6.89 -10.05 8.84
C GLY A 76 -7.63 -11.01 9.76
N SER A 77 -8.32 -12.01 9.21
CA SER A 77 -9.01 -13.04 9.98
C SER A 77 -8.11 -14.21 10.37
N MET A 78 -6.89 -14.24 9.86
CA MET A 78 -5.93 -15.33 10.08
C MET A 78 -4.89 -14.96 11.13
N SER A 79 -4.40 -15.97 11.86
CA SER A 79 -3.20 -15.82 12.67
C SER A 79 -1.98 -15.69 11.77
N ILE A 80 -0.85 -15.25 12.35
CA ILE A 80 0.41 -15.15 11.61
C ILE A 80 0.81 -16.50 11.02
N SER A 81 0.68 -17.58 11.81
CA SER A 81 0.97 -18.93 11.34
C SER A 81 0.07 -19.35 10.17
N GLU A 82 -1.22 -19.02 10.24
CA GLU A 82 -2.16 -19.31 9.17
C GLU A 82 -1.82 -18.53 7.89
N ARG A 83 -1.43 -17.26 8.01
CA ARG A 83 -0.98 -16.44 6.89
C ARG A 83 0.24 -17.04 6.21
N MET A 84 1.22 -17.47 7.01
CA MET A 84 2.44 -18.11 6.50
C MET A 84 2.12 -19.36 5.70
N HIS A 85 1.24 -20.18 6.20
CA HIS A 85 0.87 -21.46 5.59
C HIS A 85 -0.01 -21.28 4.35
N ALA A 86 -1.07 -20.48 4.47
CA ALA A 86 -2.05 -20.32 3.41
C ALA A 86 -1.49 -19.57 2.17
N PHE A 87 -0.60 -18.61 2.38
CA PHE A 87 -0.08 -17.76 1.31
C PHE A 87 1.43 -17.93 1.08
N GLN A 88 2.04 -18.93 1.69
CA GLN A 88 3.48 -19.20 1.55
C GLN A 88 4.33 -17.98 1.90
N LEU A 89 3.97 -17.31 3.00
CA LEU A 89 4.67 -16.11 3.47
C LEU A 89 5.75 -16.47 4.50
N ARG A 90 6.86 -15.76 4.45
CA ARG A 90 7.82 -15.77 5.55
C ARG A 90 7.21 -15.05 6.75
N GLN A 91 7.68 -15.37 7.95
CA GLN A 91 7.15 -14.80 9.18
C GLN A 91 7.17 -13.27 9.16
N GLU A 92 8.29 -12.67 8.76
CA GLU A 92 8.45 -11.21 8.73
C GLU A 92 7.39 -10.55 7.84
N ARG A 93 7.07 -11.17 6.71
CA ARG A 93 6.03 -10.67 5.81
C ARG A 93 4.65 -10.87 6.38
N ALA A 94 4.39 -12.04 6.95
CA ALA A 94 3.09 -12.36 7.55
C ALA A 94 2.73 -11.41 8.69
N GLU A 95 3.73 -10.95 9.43
CA GLU A 95 3.53 -10.00 10.53
C GLU A 95 3.13 -8.60 10.06
N VAL A 96 3.65 -8.14 8.93
CA VAL A 96 3.48 -6.75 8.48
C VAL A 96 2.45 -6.57 7.37
N ILE A 97 2.01 -7.63 6.72
CA ILE A 97 1.16 -7.52 5.52
C ILE A 97 -0.22 -6.93 5.83
N VAL A 98 -0.80 -7.23 6.97
CA VAL A 98 -2.12 -6.69 7.36
C VAL A 98 -2.02 -5.20 7.69
N PRO A 99 -1.09 -4.73 8.52
CA PRO A 99 -0.87 -3.29 8.69
C PRO A 99 -0.60 -2.56 7.37
N ALA A 100 0.16 -3.16 6.47
CA ALA A 100 0.41 -2.56 5.15
C ALA A 100 -0.90 -2.43 4.35
N LEU A 101 -1.74 -3.46 4.36
CA LEU A 101 -3.05 -3.42 3.69
C LEU A 101 -3.95 -2.34 4.28
N GLN A 102 -3.92 -2.14 5.59
CA GLN A 102 -4.69 -1.07 6.24
C GLN A 102 -4.28 0.30 5.70
N ILE A 103 -2.99 0.53 5.53
CA ILE A 103 -2.47 1.78 4.97
C ILE A 103 -2.91 1.95 3.51
N TYR A 104 -2.69 0.94 2.66
CA TYR A 104 -3.00 1.02 1.23
C TYR A 104 -4.49 1.23 0.98
N THR A 105 -5.35 0.45 1.62
CA THR A 105 -6.80 0.57 1.43
C THR A 105 -7.32 1.92 1.91
N SER A 106 -6.79 2.42 3.02
CA SER A 106 -7.17 3.72 3.56
C SER A 106 -6.79 4.85 2.61
N ILE A 107 -5.56 4.84 2.09
CA ILE A 107 -5.10 5.86 1.15
C ILE A 107 -5.92 5.84 -0.13
N LEU A 108 -6.22 4.67 -0.67
CA LEU A 108 -7.04 4.57 -1.87
C LEU A 108 -8.45 5.11 -1.64
N ARG A 109 -9.08 4.76 -0.52
CA ARG A 109 -10.41 5.27 -0.18
C ARG A 109 -10.42 6.79 -0.04
N TRP A 110 -9.45 7.34 0.68
CA TRP A 110 -9.40 8.78 0.93
C TRP A 110 -9.05 9.59 -0.32
N SER A 111 -8.25 9.03 -1.22
CA SER A 111 -7.92 9.69 -2.48
C SER A 111 -9.02 9.57 -3.53
N GLY A 112 -9.99 8.71 -3.32
CA GLY A 112 -11.01 8.41 -4.32
C GLY A 112 -10.54 7.51 -5.44
N ALA A 113 -9.30 7.02 -5.37
CA ALA A 113 -8.77 6.08 -6.35
C ALA A 113 -9.33 4.67 -6.09
N ARG A 114 -9.59 3.95 -7.17
CA ARG A 114 -10.13 2.59 -7.08
C ARG A 114 -9.09 1.53 -7.43
N LYS A 115 -7.90 1.94 -7.77
CA LYS A 115 -6.83 1.01 -8.18
C LYS A 115 -5.46 1.61 -7.89
N ILE A 116 -4.49 0.73 -7.73
CA ILE A 116 -3.09 1.09 -7.50
C ILE A 116 -2.22 0.39 -8.54
N THR A 117 -1.33 1.14 -9.16
CA THR A 117 -0.35 0.61 -10.11
C THR A 117 0.90 0.19 -9.35
N VAL A 118 1.35 -1.03 -9.60
CA VAL A 118 2.55 -1.57 -8.95
C VAL A 118 3.60 -1.79 -10.04
N PRO A 119 4.54 -0.85 -10.20
CA PRO A 119 5.55 -0.99 -11.24
C PRO A 119 6.53 -2.10 -10.92
N LYS A 120 7.11 -2.69 -11.97
CA LYS A 120 8.26 -3.57 -11.80
C LYS A 120 9.43 -2.80 -11.18
N ILE A 121 10.30 -3.52 -10.46
CA ILE A 121 11.49 -2.93 -9.84
C ILE A 121 12.32 -2.13 -10.87
N GLY A 122 12.56 -2.71 -12.06
CA GLY A 122 13.32 -2.04 -13.12
C GLY A 122 12.66 -0.77 -13.64
N LEU A 123 11.32 -0.77 -13.75
CA LEU A 123 10.57 0.41 -14.18
C LEU A 123 10.57 1.49 -13.10
N ALA A 124 10.48 1.10 -11.84
CA ALA A 124 10.57 2.05 -10.73
C ALA A 124 11.94 2.73 -10.71
N ASP A 125 13.01 1.99 -10.91
CA ASP A 125 14.36 2.54 -11.01
C ASP A 125 14.48 3.52 -12.17
N GLY A 126 13.90 3.20 -13.33
CA GLY A 126 13.86 4.08 -14.49
C GLY A 126 13.10 5.38 -14.22
N LEU A 127 11.97 5.30 -13.51
CA LEU A 127 11.19 6.48 -13.13
C LEU A 127 11.95 7.38 -12.16
N VAL A 128 12.61 6.80 -11.16
CA VAL A 128 13.43 7.56 -10.22
C VAL A 128 14.58 8.24 -10.92
N ARG A 129 15.30 7.55 -11.80
CA ARG A 129 16.36 8.15 -12.61
C ARG A 129 15.84 9.29 -13.48
N ASN A 130 14.73 9.10 -14.13
CA ASN A 130 14.14 10.11 -15.01
C ASN A 130 13.79 11.38 -14.23
N ILE A 131 13.20 11.24 -13.06
CA ILE A 131 12.90 12.37 -12.18
C ILE A 131 14.19 13.06 -11.76
N TYR A 132 15.19 12.29 -11.33
CA TYR A 132 16.47 12.82 -10.86
C TYR A 132 17.21 13.62 -11.94
N TYR A 133 17.25 13.13 -13.18
CA TYR A 133 17.98 13.76 -14.26
C TYR A 133 17.20 14.89 -14.96
N ASN A 134 15.90 14.99 -14.73
CA ASN A 134 15.07 16.06 -15.34
C ASN A 134 14.73 17.16 -14.33
N LEU A 135 15.29 17.10 -13.15
CA LEU A 135 15.22 18.20 -12.19
C LEU A 135 16.32 19.20 -12.50
#